data_7a1f13c07e5aab76359c440f8564404f
#
_entry.id   7a1f13c07e5aab76359c440f8564404f
#
_cell.length_a   1.000
_cell.length_b   1.000
_cell.length_c   1.000
_cell.angle_alpha   90.00
_cell.angle_beta   90.00
_cell.angle_gamma   90.00
#
_symmetry.space_group_name_H-M   'P 1'
#
loop_
_entity.id
_entity.type
_entity.pdbx_description
1 polymer ?
#
loop_
_entity_poly.entity_id
_entity_poly.type
_entity_poly.pdbx_seq_one_letter_code
_entity_poly.pdbx_strand_id
1 'polypeptide(L)'
;MHGNLCCPKIDGNLNSAVLYAARKVGIKEIYSMGGAQAIASLAYIQKVNKIVGPGNKFVTEAKKQLSGKLIGTESMYAGASEICVLADKNTNVNQIVTSLISQAEHDSDSQCILVTKDKKIINDVKKGILKSLKNLP
;
A
#
# COMPACT_ATOMS: atom_id res chain seq x y z
N MET A 1 -2.53 0.82 -26.50
CA MET A 1 -3.02 1.26 -25.17
C MET A 1 -2.02 2.29 -24.67
N HIS A 2 -2.43 3.53 -24.41
CA HIS A 2 -1.56 4.55 -23.83
C HIS A 2 -1.75 4.53 -22.32
N GLY A 3 -0.64 4.44 -21.59
CA GLY A 3 -0.66 4.46 -20.13
C GLY A 3 0.12 5.68 -19.63
N ASN A 4 -0.47 6.39 -18.67
CA ASN A 4 0.14 7.51 -17.97
C ASN A 4 0.49 7.05 -16.54
N LEU A 5 1.64 7.46 -16.06
CA LEU A 5 2.09 7.18 -14.70
C LEU A 5 2.12 8.45 -13.88
N CYS A 6 1.51 8.44 -12.70
CA CYS A 6 1.73 9.47 -11.69
C CYS A 6 2.69 8.94 -10.62
N CYS A 7 3.79 9.65 -10.39
CA CYS A 7 4.79 9.32 -9.40
C CYS A 7 5.20 10.60 -8.67
N PRO A 8 4.86 10.75 -7.38
CA PRO A 8 5.27 11.94 -6.63
C PRO A 8 6.79 11.97 -6.46
N LYS A 9 7.34 13.16 -6.37
CA LYS A 9 8.73 13.36 -5.98
C LYS A 9 8.89 13.13 -4.48
N ILE A 10 9.96 12.43 -4.12
CA ILE A 10 10.42 12.29 -2.73
C ILE A 10 11.76 13.03 -2.69
N ASP A 11 11.91 13.99 -1.80
CA ASP A 11 13.10 14.85 -1.67
C ASP A 11 13.55 15.48 -3.01
N GLY A 12 12.56 15.91 -3.81
CA GLY A 12 12.80 16.54 -5.09
C GLY A 12 13.07 15.59 -6.27
N ASN A 13 13.22 14.27 -6.01
CA ASN A 13 13.57 13.28 -7.01
C ASN A 13 12.43 12.29 -7.27
N LEU A 14 12.33 11.82 -8.50
CA LEU A 14 11.47 10.67 -8.83
C LEU A 14 12.18 9.36 -8.46
N ASN A 15 11.44 8.39 -7.98
CA ASN A 15 11.99 7.08 -7.65
C ASN A 15 12.53 6.38 -8.91
N SER A 16 13.83 6.09 -8.95
CA SER A 16 14.51 5.49 -10.09
C SER A 16 13.99 4.08 -10.44
N ALA A 17 13.59 3.30 -9.45
CA ALA A 17 13.02 1.97 -9.69
C ALA A 17 11.65 2.07 -10.40
N VAL A 18 10.82 3.05 -10.02
CA VAL A 18 9.54 3.32 -10.68
C VAL A 18 9.77 3.77 -12.12
N LEU A 19 10.75 4.66 -12.36
CA LEU A 19 11.10 5.10 -13.71
C LEU A 19 11.63 3.96 -14.60
N TYR A 20 12.45 3.09 -14.02
CA TYR A 20 12.94 1.90 -14.70
C TYR A 20 11.80 0.96 -15.10
N ALA A 21 10.89 0.66 -14.17
CA ALA A 21 9.74 -0.19 -14.44
C ALA A 21 8.83 0.41 -15.52
N ALA A 22 8.53 1.71 -15.43
CA ALA A 22 7.74 2.44 -16.42
C ALA A 22 8.35 2.33 -17.83
N ARG A 23 9.66 2.53 -17.93
CA ARG A 23 10.39 2.39 -19.21
C ARG A 23 10.31 0.98 -19.77
N LYS A 24 10.44 -0.05 -18.91
CA LYS A 24 10.37 -1.46 -19.31
C LYS A 24 9.02 -1.85 -19.91
N VAL A 25 7.94 -1.29 -19.39
CA VAL A 25 6.58 -1.55 -19.90
C VAL A 25 6.13 -0.54 -20.97
N GLY A 26 7.02 0.35 -21.40
CA GLY A 26 6.77 1.27 -22.53
C GLY A 26 5.90 2.49 -22.17
N ILE A 27 5.79 2.86 -20.88
CA ILE A 27 5.14 4.12 -20.47
C ILE A 27 6.02 5.29 -20.90
N LYS A 28 5.43 6.24 -21.63
CA LYS A 28 6.13 7.41 -22.15
C LYS A 28 5.82 8.69 -21.39
N GLU A 29 4.66 8.76 -20.74
CA GLU A 29 4.19 9.94 -20.04
C GLU A 29 4.21 9.71 -18.54
N ILE A 30 5.02 10.49 -17.83
CA ILE A 30 5.20 10.41 -16.40
C ILE A 30 4.96 11.79 -15.80
N TYR A 31 3.99 11.89 -14.92
CA TYR A 31 3.62 13.10 -14.20
C TYR A 31 4.20 13.07 -12.79
N SER A 32 4.96 14.09 -12.42
CA SER A 32 5.55 14.20 -11.07
C SER A 32 4.53 14.75 -10.07
N MET A 33 3.43 14.04 -9.91
CA MET A 33 2.35 14.39 -9.00
C MET A 33 1.82 13.15 -8.26
N GLY A 34 1.18 13.35 -7.14
CA GLY A 34 0.59 12.29 -6.32
C GLY A 34 -0.65 12.76 -5.58
N GLY A 35 -1.19 11.92 -4.72
CA GLY A 35 -2.35 12.28 -3.89
C GLY A 35 -3.66 12.43 -4.67
N ALA A 36 -4.65 13.04 -4.03
CA ALA A 36 -5.96 13.31 -4.63
C ALA A 36 -5.86 14.22 -5.88
N GLN A 37 -4.87 15.12 -5.88
CA GLN A 37 -4.63 16.04 -7.00
C GLN A 37 -4.27 15.31 -8.28
N ALA A 38 -3.47 14.23 -8.18
CA ALA A 38 -3.12 13.40 -9.34
C ALA A 38 -4.36 12.73 -9.92
N ILE A 39 -5.25 12.21 -9.07
CA ILE A 39 -6.51 11.59 -9.48
C ILE A 39 -7.40 12.60 -10.20
N ALA A 40 -7.57 13.78 -9.62
CA ALA A 40 -8.36 14.86 -10.24
C ALA A 40 -7.76 15.32 -11.57
N SER A 41 -6.44 15.53 -11.65
CA SER A 41 -5.76 15.94 -12.88
C SER A 41 -5.90 14.91 -13.99
N LEU A 42 -5.73 13.62 -13.68
CA LEU A 42 -5.94 12.54 -14.65
C LEU A 42 -7.38 12.48 -15.16
N ALA A 43 -8.36 12.70 -14.27
CA ALA A 43 -9.78 12.65 -14.65
C ALA A 43 -10.23 13.88 -15.44
N TYR A 44 -9.94 15.08 -14.95
CA TYR A 44 -10.50 16.32 -15.51
C TYR A 44 -9.64 16.91 -16.63
N ILE A 45 -8.32 16.83 -16.52
CA ILE A 45 -7.41 17.46 -17.48
C ILE A 45 -7.01 16.45 -18.57
N GLN A 46 -6.47 15.29 -18.15
CA GLN A 46 -6.02 14.26 -19.09
C GLN A 46 -7.16 13.40 -19.63
N LYS A 47 -8.32 13.42 -18.98
CA LYS A 47 -9.54 12.69 -19.38
C LYS A 47 -9.28 11.20 -19.63
N VAL A 48 -8.52 10.57 -18.72
CA VAL A 48 -8.21 9.14 -18.82
C VAL A 48 -9.47 8.30 -18.57
N ASN A 49 -9.53 7.14 -19.21
CA ASN A 49 -10.70 6.25 -19.09
C ASN A 49 -10.69 5.47 -17.78
N LYS A 50 -9.50 5.15 -17.25
CA LYS A 50 -9.37 4.33 -16.03
C LYS A 50 -8.12 4.72 -15.24
N ILE A 51 -8.26 4.76 -13.91
CA ILE A 51 -7.17 4.97 -12.96
C ILE A 51 -7.07 3.74 -12.08
N VAL A 52 -5.86 3.17 -11.99
CA VAL A 52 -5.54 2.01 -11.15
C VAL A 52 -4.29 2.28 -10.33
N GLY A 53 -4.17 1.67 -9.20
CA GLY A 53 -2.99 1.73 -8.34
C GLY A 53 -3.33 2.05 -6.88
N PRO A 54 -2.42 1.75 -5.96
CA PRO A 54 -2.61 1.97 -4.54
C PRO A 54 -2.62 3.47 -4.20
N GLY A 55 -3.12 3.79 -3.03
CA GLY A 55 -3.11 5.15 -2.52
C GLY A 55 -3.64 5.23 -1.10
N ASN A 56 -3.34 6.34 -0.44
CA ASN A 56 -3.84 6.64 0.89
C ASN A 56 -5.34 6.99 0.89
N LYS A 57 -5.89 7.27 2.06
CA LYS A 57 -7.32 7.64 2.24
C LYS A 57 -7.79 8.79 1.35
N PHE A 58 -6.93 9.76 1.03
CA PHE A 58 -7.29 10.88 0.16
C PHE A 58 -7.38 10.46 -1.31
N VAL A 59 -6.48 9.60 -1.78
CA VAL A 59 -6.52 9.00 -3.12
C VAL A 59 -7.75 8.12 -3.26
N THR A 60 -8.03 7.30 -2.26
CA THR A 60 -9.21 6.44 -2.21
C THR A 60 -10.50 7.24 -2.30
N GLU A 61 -10.61 8.31 -1.52
CA GLU A 61 -11.79 9.18 -1.54
C GLU A 61 -11.96 9.88 -2.89
N ALA A 62 -10.87 10.42 -3.47
CA ALA A 62 -10.91 11.03 -4.80
C ALA A 62 -11.37 10.03 -5.88
N LYS A 63 -10.87 8.80 -5.83
CA LYS A 63 -11.32 7.74 -6.74
C LYS A 63 -12.81 7.43 -6.57
N LYS A 64 -13.30 7.31 -5.33
CA LYS A 64 -14.73 7.06 -5.05
C LYS A 64 -15.63 8.14 -5.63
N GLN A 65 -15.26 9.41 -5.47
CA GLN A 65 -16.07 10.53 -5.97
C GLN A 65 -16.15 10.58 -7.49
N LEU A 66 -15.12 10.11 -8.20
CA LEU A 66 -15.01 10.18 -9.66
C LEU A 66 -15.39 8.87 -10.36
N SER A 67 -15.35 7.75 -9.65
CA SER A 67 -15.65 6.42 -10.19
C SER A 67 -17.11 6.31 -10.66
N GLY A 68 -17.29 5.73 -11.84
CA GLY A 68 -18.60 5.57 -12.47
C GLY A 68 -19.22 6.86 -13.05
N LYS A 69 -18.57 8.02 -12.83
CA LYS A 69 -19.00 9.30 -13.39
C LYS A 69 -18.09 9.77 -14.51
N LEU A 70 -16.79 9.84 -14.23
CA LEU A 70 -15.78 10.35 -15.15
C LEU A 70 -14.73 9.30 -15.51
N ILE A 71 -14.42 8.40 -14.60
CA ILE A 71 -13.37 7.39 -14.77
C ILE A 71 -13.83 6.02 -14.30
N GLY A 72 -13.23 4.97 -14.84
CA GLY A 72 -13.23 3.64 -14.22
C GLY A 72 -12.12 3.54 -13.17
N THR A 73 -12.34 2.72 -12.16
CA THR A 73 -11.35 2.41 -11.13
C THR A 73 -11.29 0.89 -10.91
N GLU A 74 -10.36 0.42 -10.10
CA GLU A 74 -10.40 -0.94 -9.57
C GLU A 74 -11.61 -1.15 -8.65
N SER A 75 -12.08 -2.39 -8.57
CA SER A 75 -13.25 -2.75 -7.74
C SER A 75 -12.98 -2.69 -6.24
N MET A 76 -11.72 -2.85 -5.82
CA MET A 76 -11.31 -2.70 -4.43
C MET A 76 -10.42 -1.47 -4.27
N TYR A 77 -10.82 -0.58 -3.40
CA TYR A 77 -9.99 0.55 -3.01
C TYR A 77 -9.04 0.11 -1.92
N ALA A 78 -7.74 0.35 -2.12
CA ALA A 78 -6.76 0.16 -1.07
C ALA A 78 -7.10 1.09 0.11
N GLY A 79 -7.31 0.51 1.27
CA GLY A 79 -7.48 1.21 2.54
C GLY A 79 -6.41 0.76 3.53
N ALA A 80 -6.52 1.19 4.77
CA ALA A 80 -5.72 0.63 5.86
C ALA A 80 -5.94 -0.89 5.88
N SER A 81 -4.88 -1.62 5.65
CA SER A 81 -4.95 -3.08 5.63
C SER A 81 -4.83 -3.61 7.06
N GLU A 82 -5.61 -4.62 7.35
CA GLU A 82 -5.66 -5.25 8.67
C GLU A 82 -5.24 -6.71 8.53
N ILE A 83 -4.55 -7.23 9.52
CA ILE A 83 -4.25 -8.66 9.63
C ILE A 83 -4.71 -9.20 10.97
N CYS A 84 -5.39 -10.34 10.95
CA CYS A 84 -5.69 -11.12 12.15
C CYS A 84 -5.05 -12.49 12.01
N VAL A 85 -4.08 -12.78 12.88
CA VAL A 85 -3.38 -14.06 12.92
C VAL A 85 -3.98 -14.91 14.03
N LEU A 86 -4.55 -16.06 13.67
CA LEU A 86 -4.99 -17.07 14.62
C LEU A 86 -3.86 -18.09 14.84
N ALA A 87 -3.44 -18.28 16.07
CA ALA A 87 -2.32 -19.15 16.40
C ALA A 87 -2.62 -20.08 17.57
N ASP A 88 -2.11 -21.31 17.47
CA ASP A 88 -2.10 -22.28 18.54
C ASP A 88 -0.67 -22.61 18.99
N LYS A 89 -0.54 -23.53 19.98
CA LYS A 89 0.76 -23.93 20.54
C LYS A 89 1.75 -24.52 19.54
N ASN A 90 1.29 -24.98 18.37
CA ASN A 90 2.13 -25.60 17.33
C ASN A 90 2.53 -24.59 16.25
N THR A 91 1.99 -23.38 16.28
CA THR A 91 2.24 -22.37 15.26
C THR A 91 3.67 -21.79 15.39
N ASN A 92 4.35 -21.66 14.28
CA ASN A 92 5.71 -21.13 14.25
C ASN A 92 5.72 -19.63 14.60
N VAL A 93 6.38 -19.28 15.70
CA VAL A 93 6.45 -17.90 16.21
C VAL A 93 7.06 -16.94 15.18
N ASN A 94 8.09 -17.36 14.42
CA ASN A 94 8.71 -16.50 13.41
C ASN A 94 7.75 -16.15 12.27
N GLN A 95 6.91 -17.09 11.84
CA GLN A 95 5.89 -16.81 10.83
C GLN A 95 4.87 -15.79 11.33
N ILE A 96 4.42 -15.92 12.58
CA ILE A 96 3.51 -14.94 13.20
C ILE A 96 4.15 -13.56 13.21
N VAL A 97 5.40 -13.47 13.70
CA VAL A 97 6.15 -12.20 13.79
C VAL A 97 6.29 -11.56 12.42
N THR A 98 6.72 -12.34 11.41
CA THR A 98 6.89 -11.83 10.04
C THR A 98 5.56 -11.33 9.45
N SER A 99 4.47 -12.08 9.62
CA SER A 99 3.16 -11.68 9.13
C SER A 99 2.65 -10.38 9.76
N LEU A 100 2.81 -10.24 11.08
CA LEU A 100 2.39 -9.01 11.78
C LEU A 100 3.23 -7.80 11.38
N ILE A 101 4.55 -7.96 11.27
CA ILE A 101 5.46 -6.86 10.91
C ILE A 101 5.26 -6.44 9.46
N SER A 102 5.14 -7.38 8.53
CA SER A 102 4.94 -7.05 7.11
C SER A 102 3.66 -6.24 6.88
N GLN A 103 2.63 -6.46 7.70
CA GLN A 103 1.42 -5.65 7.63
C GLN A 103 1.60 -4.30 8.32
N ALA A 104 2.30 -4.25 9.45
CA ALA A 104 2.55 -3.01 10.20
C ALA A 104 3.40 -2.00 9.41
N GLU A 105 4.29 -2.48 8.52
CA GLU A 105 5.10 -1.63 7.63
C GLU A 105 4.28 -0.89 6.57
N HIS A 106 3.07 -1.36 6.28
CA HIS A 106 2.27 -0.83 5.17
C HIS A 106 1.79 0.59 5.40
N ASP A 107 1.29 0.90 6.61
CA ASP A 107 0.79 2.24 6.96
C ASP A 107 0.72 2.39 8.48
N SER A 108 0.83 3.61 8.98
CA SER A 108 0.62 3.96 10.39
C SER A 108 -0.79 3.60 10.91
N ASP A 109 -1.77 3.56 10.00
CA ASP A 109 -3.17 3.21 10.31
C ASP A 109 -3.43 1.69 10.21
N SER A 110 -2.40 0.87 9.93
CA SER A 110 -2.53 -0.59 9.83
C SER A 110 -2.80 -1.22 11.19
N GLN A 111 -3.74 -2.17 11.24
CA GLN A 111 -4.04 -2.94 12.45
C GLN A 111 -3.52 -4.37 12.34
N CYS A 112 -2.81 -4.82 13.36
CA CYS A 112 -2.22 -6.16 13.43
C CYS A 112 -2.68 -6.85 14.71
N ILE A 113 -3.48 -7.90 14.57
CA ILE A 113 -4.12 -8.60 15.69
C ILE A 113 -3.60 -10.03 15.76
N LEU A 114 -3.15 -10.46 16.94
CA LEU A 114 -2.86 -11.85 17.25
C LEU A 114 -3.91 -12.40 18.19
N VAL A 115 -4.56 -13.49 17.80
CA VAL A 115 -5.51 -14.22 18.62
C VAL A 115 -4.95 -15.60 18.95
N THR A 116 -4.76 -15.90 20.23
CA THR A 116 -4.27 -17.20 20.69
C THR A 116 -4.75 -17.49 22.12
N LYS A 117 -4.89 -18.78 22.44
CA LYS A 117 -5.15 -19.24 23.81
C LYS A 117 -3.88 -19.48 24.62
N ASP A 118 -2.70 -19.43 23.99
CA ASP A 118 -1.42 -19.77 24.59
C ASP A 118 -0.65 -18.51 24.99
N LYS A 119 -0.53 -18.27 26.30
CA LYS A 119 0.24 -17.13 26.84
C LYS A 119 1.72 -17.16 26.48
N LYS A 120 2.30 -18.36 26.26
CA LYS A 120 3.70 -18.49 25.84
C LYS A 120 3.90 -17.91 24.45
N ILE A 121 3.01 -18.23 23.51
CA ILE A 121 3.06 -17.66 22.15
C ILE A 121 3.01 -16.13 22.19
N ILE A 122 2.12 -15.54 23.01
CA ILE A 122 2.06 -14.07 23.14
C ILE A 122 3.40 -13.50 23.56
N ASN A 123 4.04 -14.10 24.57
CA ASN A 123 5.34 -13.62 25.07
C ASN A 123 6.46 -13.80 24.04
N ASP A 124 6.50 -14.94 23.36
CA ASP A 124 7.51 -15.24 22.37
C ASP A 124 7.37 -14.35 21.11
N VAL A 125 6.14 -14.08 20.67
CA VAL A 125 5.86 -13.14 19.58
C VAL A 125 6.27 -11.72 19.96
N LYS A 126 5.93 -11.24 21.16
CA LYS A 126 6.38 -9.91 21.63
C LYS A 126 7.91 -9.77 21.59
N LYS A 127 8.64 -10.79 22.09
CA LYS A 127 10.11 -10.80 22.01
C LYS A 127 10.60 -10.81 20.56
N GLY A 128 9.99 -11.60 19.69
CA GLY A 128 10.31 -11.67 18.27
C GLY A 128 10.13 -10.34 17.56
N ILE A 129 9.00 -9.65 17.79
CA ILE A 129 8.73 -8.33 17.24
C ILE A 129 9.80 -7.33 17.69
N LEU A 130 10.10 -7.24 19.01
CA LEU A 130 11.11 -6.33 19.54
C LEU A 130 12.51 -6.60 18.96
N LYS A 131 12.84 -7.86 18.68
CA LYS A 131 14.09 -8.23 18.02
C LYS A 131 14.11 -7.77 16.56
N SER A 132 13.03 -7.98 15.84
CA SER A 132 12.94 -7.62 14.42
C SER A 132 12.95 -6.10 14.20
N LEU A 133 12.28 -5.33 15.06
CA LEU A 133 12.25 -3.86 14.98
C LEU A 133 13.65 -3.22 15.08
N LYS A 134 14.62 -3.89 15.74
CA LYS A 134 16.01 -3.39 15.82
C LYS A 134 16.76 -3.50 14.49
N ASN A 135 16.27 -4.31 13.56
CA ASN A 135 16.91 -4.59 12.27
C ASN A 135 16.14 -3.97 11.09
N LEU A 136 15.03 -3.28 11.36
CA LEU A 136 14.32 -2.51 10.34
C LEU A 136 15.04 -1.17 10.13
N PRO A 137 15.05 -0.67 8.87
CA PRO A 137 15.66 0.60 8.52
C PRO A 137 14.98 1.80 9.20
#